data_bafc7f5fcbefd895b5fdcfac6ac1c721
#
_entry.id   bafc7f5fcbefd895b5fdcfac6ac1c721
#
_cell.length_a   1.000
_cell.length_b   1.000
_cell.length_c   1.000
_cell.angle_alpha   90.00
_cell.angle_beta   90.00
_cell.angle_gamma   90.00
#
_symmetry.space_group_name_H-M   'P 1'
#
loop_
_entity.id
_entity.type
_entity.pdbx_description
1 polymer ?
#
loop_
_entity_poly.entity_id
_entity_poly.type
_entity_poly.pdbx_seq_one_letter_code
_entity_poly.pdbx_strand_id
1 'polypeptide(L)'
;VDNVIDTVAKAIANPGHSGSVTITYETIDVPVALPEAQNVADQANARLNAPIVLDNGQGKTFQIPAEVVASWLKTDADLEHGTLSLSYDDNAITNYVQQQVPAQLNQDAVDQEDAVDNSGKVLATIVKGVNGVKVKNMEALAPKIGEALKNGQGATIPVDGDVQNFKTVQKKSEYRIVVD
;
A
#
# COMPACT_ATOMS: atom_id res chain seq x y z
N VAL A 1 -15.95 -39.74 -16.75
CA VAL A 1 -16.78 -39.44 -17.95
C VAL A 1 -16.89 -40.69 -18.83
N ASP A 2 -15.80 -41.42 -19.03
CA ASP A 2 -15.77 -42.59 -19.92
C ASP A 2 -16.72 -43.74 -19.46
N ASN A 3 -16.85 -43.92 -18.14
CA ASN A 3 -17.73 -44.96 -17.57
C ASN A 3 -19.23 -44.66 -17.79
N VAL A 4 -19.61 -43.38 -17.87
CA VAL A 4 -20.98 -42.95 -18.12
C VAL A 4 -21.37 -43.23 -19.61
N ILE A 5 -20.47 -42.92 -20.51
CA ILE A 5 -20.65 -43.13 -21.96
C ILE A 5 -20.83 -44.63 -22.24
N ASP A 6 -19.98 -45.47 -21.68
CA ASP A 6 -20.05 -46.91 -21.79
C ASP A 6 -21.34 -47.51 -21.23
N THR A 7 -21.80 -47.01 -20.08
CA THR A 7 -23.03 -47.46 -19.43
C THR A 7 -24.26 -47.11 -20.28
N VAL A 8 -24.32 -45.88 -20.79
CA VAL A 8 -25.40 -45.42 -21.69
C VAL A 8 -25.37 -46.16 -23.01
N ALA A 9 -24.19 -46.36 -23.61
CA ALA A 9 -24.04 -47.09 -24.87
C ALA A 9 -24.52 -48.56 -24.75
N LYS A 10 -24.19 -49.23 -23.64
CA LYS A 10 -24.66 -50.61 -23.35
C LYS A 10 -26.16 -50.66 -23.13
N ALA A 11 -26.75 -49.65 -22.46
CA ALA A 11 -28.20 -49.58 -22.26
C ALA A 11 -28.95 -49.37 -23.62
N ILE A 12 -28.43 -48.52 -24.49
CA ILE A 12 -29.01 -48.25 -25.83
C ILE A 12 -28.87 -49.46 -26.74
N ALA A 13 -27.77 -50.22 -26.66
CA ALA A 13 -27.50 -51.39 -27.50
C ALA A 13 -28.39 -52.63 -27.15
N ASN A 14 -29.17 -52.58 -26.06
CA ASN A 14 -30.02 -53.68 -25.65
C ASN A 14 -31.52 -53.39 -25.94
N PRO A 15 -32.11 -53.94 -27.04
CA PRO A 15 -33.43 -53.54 -27.54
C PRO A 15 -34.61 -53.89 -26.64
N GLY A 16 -34.39 -54.55 -25.50
CA GLY A 16 -35.42 -54.91 -24.53
C GLY A 16 -35.34 -54.17 -23.21
N HIS A 17 -34.42 -53.26 -23.11
CA HIS A 17 -34.15 -52.55 -21.83
C HIS A 17 -35.03 -51.30 -21.72
N SER A 18 -36.14 -51.42 -20.98
CA SER A 18 -36.95 -50.26 -20.56
C SER A 18 -36.59 -49.88 -19.11
N GLY A 19 -35.39 -49.48 -18.87
CA GLY A 19 -34.95 -49.19 -17.52
C GLY A 19 -34.26 -47.83 -17.38
N SER A 20 -34.24 -47.28 -16.19
CA SER A 20 -33.45 -46.10 -15.86
C SER A 20 -31.97 -46.49 -15.76
N VAL A 21 -31.09 -45.69 -16.35
CA VAL A 21 -29.65 -45.77 -16.15
C VAL A 21 -29.30 -44.90 -14.93
N THR A 22 -28.83 -45.53 -13.86
CA THR A 22 -28.32 -44.79 -12.70
C THR A 22 -26.88 -44.40 -12.92
N ILE A 23 -26.63 -43.12 -12.96
CA ILE A 23 -25.28 -42.55 -13.03
C ILE A 23 -24.84 -42.23 -11.61
N THR A 24 -23.79 -42.88 -11.15
CA THR A 24 -23.11 -42.54 -9.92
C THR A 24 -22.03 -41.51 -10.22
N TYR A 25 -22.05 -40.39 -9.52
CA TYR A 25 -20.97 -39.39 -9.57
C TYR A 25 -20.31 -39.33 -8.19
N GLU A 26 -19.02 -39.16 -8.23
CA GLU A 26 -18.22 -38.91 -7.05
C GLU A 26 -18.22 -37.41 -6.78
N THR A 27 -18.62 -37.03 -5.59
CA THR A 27 -18.51 -35.63 -5.15
C THR A 27 -17.07 -35.43 -4.67
N ILE A 28 -16.34 -34.58 -5.35
CA ILE A 28 -15.01 -34.15 -4.89
C ILE A 28 -15.24 -32.92 -4.04
N ASP A 29 -14.92 -33.02 -2.74
CA ASP A 29 -14.93 -31.86 -1.87
C ASP A 29 -13.88 -30.86 -2.30
N VAL A 30 -14.25 -29.57 -2.33
CA VAL A 30 -13.29 -28.50 -2.59
C VAL A 30 -12.30 -28.45 -1.42
N PRO A 31 -10.98 -28.43 -1.69
CA PRO A 31 -9.97 -28.49 -0.64
C PRO A 31 -10.07 -27.33 0.36
N VAL A 32 -10.48 -26.14 -0.09
CA VAL A 32 -10.68 -24.96 0.75
C VAL A 32 -12.17 -24.62 0.80
N ALA A 33 -12.75 -24.57 2.00
CA ALA A 33 -14.15 -24.25 2.19
C ALA A 33 -14.46 -22.77 1.81
N LEU A 34 -15.65 -22.53 1.28
CA LEU A 34 -16.08 -21.17 0.91
C LEU A 34 -15.98 -20.13 2.04
N PRO A 35 -16.34 -20.44 3.30
CA PRO A 35 -16.17 -19.49 4.40
C PRO A 35 -14.72 -19.08 4.64
N GLU A 36 -13.77 -19.99 4.46
CA GLU A 36 -12.33 -19.70 4.59
C GLU A 36 -11.85 -18.75 3.49
N ALA A 37 -12.22 -19.03 2.24
CA ALA A 37 -11.92 -18.16 1.11
C ALA A 37 -12.54 -16.76 1.28
N GLN A 38 -13.78 -16.69 1.77
CA GLN A 38 -14.44 -15.42 2.05
C GLN A 38 -13.73 -14.63 3.15
N ASN A 39 -13.32 -15.29 4.24
CA ASN A 39 -12.56 -14.64 5.31
C ASN A 39 -11.27 -14.00 4.81
N VAL A 40 -10.52 -14.70 3.94
CA VAL A 40 -9.29 -14.17 3.36
C VAL A 40 -9.58 -13.00 2.41
N ALA A 41 -10.64 -13.06 1.62
CA ALA A 41 -11.07 -11.96 0.76
C ALA A 41 -11.45 -10.72 1.58
N ASP A 42 -12.17 -10.90 2.68
CA ASP A 42 -12.57 -9.82 3.58
C ASP A 42 -11.33 -9.19 4.26
N GLN A 43 -10.36 -10.00 4.67
CA GLN A 43 -9.09 -9.51 5.18
C GLN A 43 -8.34 -8.71 4.12
N ALA A 44 -8.23 -9.19 2.88
CA ALA A 44 -7.59 -8.47 1.79
C ALA A 44 -8.26 -7.11 1.54
N ASN A 45 -9.59 -7.08 1.47
CA ASN A 45 -10.34 -5.84 1.32
C ASN A 45 -10.13 -4.87 2.49
N ALA A 46 -10.06 -5.37 3.72
CA ALA A 46 -9.77 -4.55 4.88
C ALA A 46 -8.38 -3.89 4.78
N ARG A 47 -7.37 -4.60 4.25
CA ARG A 47 -6.02 -4.05 4.02
C ARG A 47 -6.02 -2.93 2.99
N LEU A 48 -6.76 -3.08 1.91
CA LEU A 48 -6.86 -2.06 0.86
C LEU A 48 -7.57 -0.78 1.34
N ASN A 49 -8.49 -0.92 2.29
CA ASN A 49 -9.21 0.21 2.90
C ASN A 49 -8.47 0.85 4.08
N ALA A 50 -7.37 0.26 4.54
CA ALA A 50 -6.57 0.77 5.65
C ALA A 50 -5.38 1.59 5.12
N PRO A 51 -5.39 2.94 5.20
CA PRO A 51 -4.35 3.77 4.60
C PRO A 51 -3.02 3.59 5.33
N ILE A 52 -1.94 3.41 4.57
CA ILE A 52 -0.57 3.48 5.06
C ILE A 52 0.01 4.81 4.61
N VAL A 53 0.30 5.68 5.57
CA VAL A 53 0.85 7.01 5.35
C VAL A 53 2.30 7.04 5.83
N LEU A 54 3.20 7.49 4.98
CA LEU A 54 4.60 7.73 5.32
C LEU A 54 4.79 9.20 5.60
N ASP A 55 5.52 9.54 6.67
CA ASP A 55 5.73 10.92 7.11
C ASP A 55 7.23 11.21 7.22
N ASN A 56 7.70 12.28 6.57
CA ASN A 56 9.10 12.70 6.64
C ASN A 56 9.44 13.54 7.88
N GLY A 57 8.48 13.76 8.78
CA GLY A 57 8.67 14.53 10.00
C GLY A 57 8.85 16.04 9.81
N GLN A 58 8.78 16.56 8.59
CA GLN A 58 8.90 17.98 8.26
C GLN A 58 7.69 18.51 7.46
N GLY A 59 6.53 17.87 7.65
CA GLY A 59 5.25 18.30 7.10
C GLY A 59 4.93 17.73 5.71
N LYS A 60 5.75 16.85 5.16
CA LYS A 60 5.44 16.17 3.92
C LYS A 60 5.09 14.71 4.19
N THR A 61 3.91 14.32 3.77
CA THR A 61 3.40 12.95 3.91
C THR A 61 3.14 12.35 2.54
N PHE A 62 3.18 11.01 2.48
CA PHE A 62 2.85 10.25 1.29
C PHE A 62 2.02 9.03 1.66
N GLN A 63 0.81 8.95 1.14
CA GLN A 63 -0.03 7.77 1.28
C GLN A 63 0.30 6.76 0.19
N ILE A 64 0.59 5.52 0.56
CA ILE A 64 0.81 4.44 -0.40
C ILE A 64 -0.53 4.15 -1.09
N PRO A 65 -0.59 4.17 -2.45
CA PRO A 65 -1.81 3.90 -3.19
C PRO A 65 -2.34 2.48 -2.93
N ALA A 66 -3.66 2.34 -2.85
CA ALA A 66 -4.29 1.04 -2.57
C ALA A 66 -4.00 -0.01 -3.65
N GLU A 67 -3.87 0.39 -4.91
CA GLU A 67 -3.48 -0.48 -6.01
C GLU A 67 -2.06 -1.03 -5.87
N VAL A 68 -1.15 -0.26 -5.26
CA VAL A 68 0.20 -0.72 -4.94
C VAL A 68 0.14 -1.75 -3.82
N VAL A 69 -0.62 -1.47 -2.75
CA VAL A 69 -0.86 -2.44 -1.67
C VAL A 69 -1.46 -3.73 -2.22
N ALA A 70 -2.44 -3.64 -3.13
CA ALA A 70 -3.05 -4.80 -3.78
C ALA A 70 -2.03 -5.66 -4.51
N SER A 71 -1.04 -5.05 -5.16
CA SER A 71 0.00 -5.77 -5.90
C SER A 71 0.95 -6.57 -5.01
N TRP A 72 0.99 -6.30 -3.71
CA TRP A 72 1.80 -7.01 -2.73
C TRP A 72 1.09 -8.16 -2.05
N LEU A 73 -0.25 -8.21 -2.16
CA LEU A 73 -1.04 -9.27 -1.54
C LEU A 73 -0.85 -10.59 -2.27
N LYS A 74 -0.65 -11.65 -1.50
CA LYS A 74 -0.57 -13.03 -1.95
C LYS A 74 -1.46 -13.90 -1.08
N THR A 75 -1.87 -15.03 -1.64
CA THR A 75 -2.58 -16.06 -0.88
C THR A 75 -1.77 -17.34 -0.87
N ASP A 76 -1.63 -17.93 0.30
CA ASP A 76 -1.00 -19.22 0.50
C ASP A 76 -2.07 -20.25 0.86
N ALA A 77 -2.16 -21.32 0.07
CA ALA A 77 -3.14 -22.39 0.25
C ALA A 77 -2.45 -23.67 0.73
N ASP A 78 -2.92 -24.22 1.83
CA ASP A 78 -2.62 -25.57 2.28
C ASP A 78 -3.82 -26.47 1.96
N LEU A 79 -3.72 -27.17 0.84
CA LEU A 79 -4.78 -28.02 0.32
C LEU A 79 -4.96 -29.32 1.13
N GLU A 80 -3.93 -29.74 1.87
CA GLU A 80 -4.01 -30.93 2.74
C GLU A 80 -4.88 -30.65 3.98
N HIS A 81 -4.78 -29.42 4.52
CA HIS A 81 -5.53 -29.02 5.70
C HIS A 81 -6.74 -28.13 5.37
N GLY A 82 -6.96 -27.81 4.09
CA GLY A 82 -8.08 -26.98 3.63
C GLY A 82 -8.03 -25.55 4.12
N THR A 83 -6.84 -25.01 4.38
CA THR A 83 -6.66 -23.64 4.87
C THR A 83 -6.15 -22.70 3.79
N LEU A 84 -6.55 -21.43 3.89
CA LEU A 84 -6.09 -20.34 3.05
C LEU A 84 -5.65 -19.21 3.95
N SER A 85 -4.51 -18.60 3.66
CA SER A 85 -3.99 -17.47 4.41
C SER A 85 -3.56 -16.32 3.50
N LEU A 86 -3.61 -15.09 4.03
CA LEU A 86 -3.12 -13.89 3.37
C LEU A 86 -1.66 -13.68 3.71
N SER A 87 -0.83 -13.51 2.69
CA SER A 87 0.59 -13.18 2.82
C SER A 87 0.96 -11.95 1.97
N TYR A 88 2.22 -11.54 2.04
CA TYR A 88 2.70 -10.33 1.39
C TYR A 88 4.03 -10.59 0.70
N ASP A 89 4.23 -9.91 -0.43
CA ASP A 89 5.51 -9.95 -1.15
C ASP A 89 6.50 -8.94 -0.54
N ASP A 90 7.30 -9.39 0.43
CA ASP A 90 8.31 -8.56 1.10
C ASP A 90 9.34 -7.98 0.12
N ASN A 91 9.65 -8.69 -0.97
CA ASN A 91 10.56 -8.19 -2.00
C ASN A 91 9.94 -7.06 -2.80
N ALA A 92 8.66 -7.19 -3.16
CA ALA A 92 7.92 -6.13 -3.86
C ALA A 92 7.81 -4.87 -2.99
N ILE A 93 7.53 -5.02 -1.69
CA ILE A 93 7.50 -3.92 -0.71
C ILE A 93 8.88 -3.25 -0.65
N THR A 94 9.95 -4.02 -0.50
CA THR A 94 11.33 -3.50 -0.41
C THR A 94 11.72 -2.72 -1.67
N ASN A 95 11.44 -3.28 -2.84
CA ASN A 95 11.73 -2.63 -4.12
C ASN A 95 10.97 -1.31 -4.28
N TYR A 96 9.67 -1.30 -3.93
CA TYR A 96 8.86 -0.09 -3.98
C TYR A 96 9.40 1.00 -3.06
N VAL A 97 9.71 0.63 -1.81
CA VAL A 97 10.26 1.56 -0.81
C VAL A 97 11.55 2.19 -1.31
N GLN A 98 12.48 1.40 -1.84
CA GLN A 98 13.77 1.91 -2.32
C GLN A 98 13.64 2.81 -3.55
N GLN A 99 12.72 2.51 -4.46
CA GLN A 99 12.61 3.22 -5.73
C GLN A 99 11.67 4.43 -5.69
N GLN A 100 10.55 4.33 -4.95
CA GLN A 100 9.49 5.32 -5.03
C GLN A 100 9.47 6.29 -3.84
N VAL A 101 9.73 5.81 -2.62
CA VAL A 101 9.59 6.62 -1.41
C VAL A 101 10.53 7.85 -1.40
N PRO A 102 11.81 7.76 -1.80
CA PRO A 102 12.67 8.93 -1.86
C PRO A 102 12.14 10.03 -2.78
N ALA A 103 11.58 9.67 -3.94
CA ALA A 103 11.01 10.64 -4.87
C ALA A 103 9.78 11.35 -4.30
N GLN A 104 9.02 10.67 -3.43
CA GLN A 104 7.81 11.21 -2.81
C GLN A 104 8.09 12.04 -1.57
N LEU A 105 9.05 11.66 -0.73
CA LEU A 105 9.27 12.25 0.58
C LEU A 105 10.49 13.16 0.69
N ASN A 106 11.44 13.12 -0.26
CA ASN A 106 12.50 14.10 -0.31
C ASN A 106 11.91 15.49 -0.52
N GLN A 107 12.53 16.47 0.11
CA GLN A 107 12.11 17.86 0.12
C GLN A 107 13.34 18.75 0.13
N ASP A 108 13.40 19.73 -0.76
CA ASP A 108 14.45 20.72 -0.76
C ASP A 108 14.18 21.78 0.30
N ALA A 109 15.25 22.34 0.90
CA ALA A 109 15.11 23.47 1.80
C ALA A 109 14.72 24.73 1.02
N VAL A 110 13.80 25.50 1.59
CA VAL A 110 13.43 26.83 1.11
C VAL A 110 13.81 27.84 2.18
N ASP A 111 14.71 28.76 1.88
CA ASP A 111 15.14 29.78 2.83
C ASP A 111 13.99 30.75 3.13
N GLN A 112 13.89 31.17 4.40
CA GLN A 112 12.96 32.20 4.81
C GLN A 112 13.43 33.56 4.34
N GLU A 113 12.54 34.37 3.77
CA GLU A 113 12.82 35.76 3.42
C GLU A 113 11.97 36.70 4.29
N ASP A 114 12.65 37.53 5.08
CA ASP A 114 12.01 38.53 5.90
C ASP A 114 12.30 39.94 5.37
N ALA A 115 11.26 40.75 5.19
CA ALA A 115 11.41 42.19 4.99
C ALA A 115 11.75 42.85 6.33
N VAL A 116 12.82 43.62 6.37
CA VAL A 116 13.26 44.34 7.58
C VAL A 116 13.36 45.83 7.32
N ASP A 117 13.20 46.65 8.35
CA ASP A 117 13.48 48.08 8.34
C ASP A 117 15.01 48.37 8.42
N ASN A 118 15.36 49.63 8.43
CA ASN A 118 16.76 50.06 8.51
C ASN A 118 17.44 49.68 9.84
N SER A 119 16.68 49.39 10.88
CA SER A 119 17.17 48.93 12.17
C SER A 119 17.32 47.40 12.26
N GLY A 120 16.85 46.66 11.24
CA GLY A 120 16.85 45.20 11.22
C GLY A 120 15.59 44.58 11.85
N LYS A 121 14.57 45.37 12.20
CA LYS A 121 13.31 44.86 12.69
C LYS A 121 12.52 44.23 11.59
N VAL A 122 12.05 42.98 11.81
CA VAL A 122 11.20 42.27 10.86
C VAL A 122 9.86 42.96 10.73
N LEU A 123 9.47 43.32 9.52
CA LEU A 123 8.20 43.94 9.14
C LEU A 123 7.21 42.91 8.67
N ALA A 124 7.66 41.94 7.85
CA ALA A 124 6.88 40.85 7.33
C ALA A 124 7.78 39.68 6.89
N THR A 125 7.27 38.47 6.97
CA THR A 125 7.86 37.30 6.31
C THR A 125 7.31 37.20 4.91
N ILE A 126 8.18 37.38 3.89
CA ILE A 126 7.81 37.34 2.45
C ILE A 126 7.72 35.90 1.97
N VAL A 127 8.72 35.08 2.35
CA VAL A 127 8.78 33.64 2.04
C VAL A 127 8.94 32.89 3.36
N LYS A 128 8.04 31.95 3.63
CA LYS A 128 8.13 31.10 4.82
C LYS A 128 9.20 30.02 4.58
N GLY A 129 10.15 29.91 5.52
CA GLY A 129 11.16 28.88 5.47
C GLY A 129 10.59 27.47 5.58
N VAL A 130 11.20 26.55 4.85
CA VAL A 130 10.87 25.13 4.85
C VAL A 130 12.17 24.34 4.97
N ASN A 131 12.24 23.42 5.93
CA ASN A 131 13.40 22.54 6.06
C ASN A 131 13.45 21.54 4.89
N GLY A 132 14.66 21.28 4.41
CA GLY A 132 14.91 20.19 3.49
C GLY A 132 14.98 18.85 4.23
N VAL A 133 14.63 17.78 3.54
CA VAL A 133 14.74 16.40 4.02
C VAL A 133 15.27 15.50 2.93
N LYS A 134 16.26 14.69 3.25
CA LYS A 134 16.66 13.53 2.46
C LYS A 134 16.39 12.27 3.25
N VAL A 135 15.40 11.49 2.82
CA VAL A 135 15.04 10.24 3.50
C VAL A 135 16.17 9.21 3.38
N LYS A 136 16.31 8.39 4.41
CA LYS A 136 17.33 7.36 4.55
C LYS A 136 16.77 6.11 5.23
N ASN A 137 17.60 5.07 5.38
CA ASN A 137 17.26 3.82 6.05
C ASN A 137 16.03 3.11 5.46
N MET A 138 15.89 3.14 4.12
CA MET A 138 14.77 2.53 3.41
C MET A 138 14.62 1.04 3.72
N GLU A 139 15.71 0.36 4.05
CA GLU A 139 15.70 -1.05 4.44
C GLU A 139 14.89 -1.31 5.72
N ALA A 140 14.93 -0.38 6.67
CA ALA A 140 14.17 -0.49 7.91
C ALA A 140 12.67 -0.13 7.74
N LEU A 141 12.31 0.52 6.63
CA LEU A 141 10.93 0.94 6.37
C LEU A 141 10.06 -0.22 5.86
N ALA A 142 10.59 -1.08 5.01
CA ALA A 142 9.85 -2.19 4.43
C ALA A 142 9.24 -3.15 5.50
N PRO A 143 9.99 -3.60 6.53
CA PRO A 143 9.42 -4.39 7.62
C PRO A 143 8.30 -3.68 8.38
N LYS A 144 8.41 -2.36 8.62
CA LYS A 144 7.36 -1.58 9.29
C LYS A 144 6.06 -1.54 8.48
N ILE A 145 6.18 -1.41 7.16
CA ILE A 145 5.03 -1.50 6.25
C ILE A 145 4.43 -2.91 6.31
N GLY A 146 5.24 -3.95 6.26
CA GLY A 146 4.80 -5.34 6.38
C GLY A 146 4.03 -5.61 7.68
N GLU A 147 4.51 -5.07 8.81
CA GLU A 147 3.81 -5.16 10.10
C GLU A 147 2.47 -4.41 10.08
N ALA A 148 2.42 -3.20 9.52
CA ALA A 148 1.18 -2.44 9.39
C ALA A 148 0.14 -3.21 8.54
N LEU A 149 0.58 -3.83 7.46
CA LEU A 149 -0.26 -4.68 6.62
C LEU A 149 -0.78 -5.90 7.41
N LYS A 150 0.06 -6.59 8.18
CA LYS A 150 -0.36 -7.72 9.02
C LYS A 150 -1.38 -7.33 10.07
N ASN A 151 -1.19 -6.18 10.71
CA ASN A 151 -2.10 -5.66 11.73
C ASN A 151 -3.47 -5.23 11.18
N GLY A 152 -3.55 -4.89 9.90
CA GLY A 152 -4.79 -4.59 9.21
C GLY A 152 -5.48 -3.29 9.57
N GLN A 153 -4.77 -2.41 10.19
CA GLN A 153 -5.24 -1.07 10.52
C GLN A 153 -4.40 -0.03 9.77
N GLY A 154 -5.01 1.12 9.46
CA GLY A 154 -4.27 2.24 8.92
C GLY A 154 -3.12 2.65 9.84
N ALA A 155 -1.99 3.03 9.27
CA ALA A 155 -0.81 3.43 10.02
C ALA A 155 -0.16 4.66 9.42
N THR A 156 0.33 5.56 10.29
CA THR A 156 1.28 6.60 9.91
C THR A 156 2.66 6.17 10.37
N ILE A 157 3.57 5.95 9.42
CA ILE A 157 4.91 5.43 9.66
C ILE A 157 5.92 6.57 9.48
N PRO A 158 6.64 6.95 10.53
CA PRO A 158 7.72 7.93 10.40
C PRO A 158 8.87 7.34 9.57
N VAL A 159 9.37 8.15 8.63
CA VAL A 159 10.51 7.82 7.76
C VAL A 159 11.72 8.61 8.20
N ASP A 160 12.81 7.90 8.46
CA ASP A 160 14.06 8.52 8.83
C ASP A 160 14.60 9.41 7.72
N GLY A 161 15.15 10.58 8.08
CA GLY A 161 15.72 11.49 7.11
C GLY A 161 16.77 12.41 7.73
N ASP A 162 17.68 12.88 6.90
CA ASP A 162 18.61 13.95 7.25
C ASP A 162 17.93 15.29 6.97
N VAL A 163 17.78 16.09 8.01
CA VAL A 163 17.13 17.40 7.94
C VAL A 163 18.15 18.48 7.66
N GLN A 164 17.90 19.26 6.62
CA GLN A 164 18.63 20.48 6.31
C GLN A 164 17.77 21.67 6.75
N ASN A 165 18.19 22.36 7.80
CA ASN A 165 17.46 23.54 8.26
C ASN A 165 17.54 24.65 7.21
N PHE A 166 16.43 25.35 6.99
CA PHE A 166 16.40 26.55 6.17
C PHE A 166 17.19 27.68 6.85
N LYS A 167 17.65 28.65 6.05
CA LYS A 167 18.29 29.88 6.53
C LYS A 167 17.29 31.03 6.47
N THR A 168 17.51 32.06 7.28
CA THR A 168 16.74 33.31 7.19
C THR A 168 17.55 34.36 6.48
N VAL A 169 17.01 34.90 5.41
CA VAL A 169 17.58 36.01 4.63
C VAL A 169 16.76 37.25 4.90
N GLN A 170 17.44 38.32 5.32
CA GLN A 170 16.80 39.61 5.55
C GLN A 170 16.95 40.50 4.32
N LYS A 171 15.80 41.00 3.82
CA LYS A 171 15.77 41.99 2.72
C LYS A 171 15.33 43.33 3.29
N LYS A 172 16.20 44.34 3.18
CA LYS A 172 15.84 45.73 3.57
C LYS A 172 14.74 46.23 2.67
N SER A 173 13.68 46.75 3.29
CA SER A 173 12.57 47.39 2.61
C SER A 173 12.86 48.90 2.53
N GLU A 174 13.01 49.41 1.31
CA GLU A 174 13.13 50.87 1.07
C GLU A 174 11.72 51.44 1.00
N TYR A 175 11.36 52.29 2.00
CA TYR A 175 10.14 53.07 1.95
C TYR A 175 10.41 54.40 1.22
N ARG A 176 9.65 54.62 0.18
CA ARG A 176 9.54 55.96 -0.40
C ARG A 176 8.25 56.59 0.14
N ILE A 177 8.40 57.54 1.07
CA ILE A 177 7.26 58.35 1.52
C ILE A 177 6.96 59.32 0.37
N VAL A 178 5.85 59.16 -0.32
CA VAL A 178 5.34 60.18 -1.24
C VAL A 178 4.40 61.05 -0.40
N VAL A 179 4.80 62.27 -0.12
CA VAL A 179 3.91 63.26 0.47
C VAL A 179 3.28 64.01 -0.69
N ASP A 180 1.99 63.90 -0.85
CA ASP A 180 1.17 64.71 -1.74
C ASP A 180 0.97 66.09 -1.15
#